data_8a363754e553d6fa9de177111f4f28ea
#
_entry.id   8a363754e553d6fa9de177111f4f28ea
#
_cell.length_a   1.000
_cell.length_b   1.000
_cell.length_c   1.000
_cell.angle_alpha   90.00
_cell.angle_beta   90.00
_cell.angle_gamma   90.00
#
_symmetry.space_group_name_H-M   'P 1'
#
loop_
_entity.id
_entity.type
_entity.pdbx_description
1 polymer ?
#
loop_
_entity_poly.entity_id
_entity_poly.type
_entity_poly.pdbx_seq_one_letter_code
_entity_poly.pdbx_strand_id
1 'polypeptide(L)'
;TMTWGVQNSEEEAHAQLDYAVKECGVNFIDTAELYPVPLTAPEWRAGKTEEFIGSWLSANPEWREKVVLASKVAGFMPNSRVAAERTVPPTDPPPDCRLDRSSVRAACEASLRRLQTSYVDLYQLHWPDRYVPAFGATTYDFGRERDSVAVEETAREIKALISTRGGR
;
A
#
# COMPACT_ATOMS: atom_id res chain seq x y z
N THR A 1 4.71 -8.74 5.36
CA THR A 1 3.53 -9.33 4.67
C THR A 1 3.67 -9.38 3.15
N MET A 2 4.78 -8.90 2.60
CA MET A 2 4.94 -8.57 1.17
C MET A 2 4.86 -9.75 0.18
N THR A 3 4.70 -10.98 0.63
CA THR A 3 4.62 -12.16 -0.25
C THR A 3 3.26 -12.87 -0.22
N TRP A 4 2.37 -12.44 0.67
CA TRP A 4 1.04 -13.04 0.81
C TRP A 4 0.15 -12.77 -0.42
N GLY A 5 -0.32 -13.84 -1.02
CA GLY A 5 -1.08 -13.78 -2.26
C GLY A 5 -0.29 -14.20 -3.50
N VAL A 6 1.03 -14.48 -3.33
CA VAL A 6 1.89 -15.13 -4.33
C VAL A 6 2.56 -16.38 -3.71
N GLN A 7 3.30 -16.22 -2.60
CA GLN A 7 3.97 -17.34 -1.95
C GLN A 7 3.09 -18.04 -0.89
N ASN A 8 2.11 -17.34 -0.36
CA ASN A 8 1.24 -17.84 0.69
C ASN A 8 -0.22 -17.66 0.31
N SER A 9 -1.04 -18.63 0.70
CA SER A 9 -2.50 -18.52 0.62
C SER A 9 -3.05 -17.56 1.69
N GLU A 10 -4.34 -17.24 1.59
CA GLU A 10 -5.02 -16.44 2.60
C GLU A 10 -5.07 -17.14 3.96
N GLU A 11 -5.31 -18.45 3.97
CA GLU A 11 -5.34 -19.25 5.19
C GLU A 11 -3.96 -19.26 5.87
N GLU A 12 -2.88 -19.41 5.10
CA GLU A 12 -1.52 -19.35 5.65
C GLU A 12 -1.19 -17.95 6.20
N ALA A 13 -1.61 -16.89 5.51
CA ALA A 13 -1.43 -15.51 5.98
C ALA A 13 -2.19 -15.27 7.29
N HIS A 14 -3.43 -15.75 7.40
CA HIS A 14 -4.23 -15.67 8.62
C HIS A 14 -3.60 -16.47 9.77
N ALA A 15 -3.11 -17.68 9.52
CA ALA A 15 -2.42 -18.47 10.52
C ALA A 15 -1.14 -17.78 11.03
N GLN A 16 -0.39 -17.12 10.14
CA GLN A 16 0.78 -16.31 10.51
C GLN A 16 0.39 -15.09 11.34
N LEU A 17 -0.70 -14.39 11.01
CA LEU A 17 -1.21 -13.27 11.80
C LEU A 17 -1.68 -13.74 13.19
N ASP A 18 -2.42 -14.82 13.27
CA ASP A 18 -2.88 -15.37 14.54
C ASP A 18 -1.71 -15.71 15.45
N TYR A 19 -0.70 -16.42 14.94
CA TYR A 19 0.47 -16.77 15.71
C TYR A 19 1.29 -15.54 16.12
N ALA A 20 1.60 -14.65 15.16
CA ALA A 20 2.42 -13.49 15.43
C ALA A 20 1.75 -12.51 16.40
N VAL A 21 0.47 -12.19 16.17
CA VAL A 21 -0.24 -11.16 16.94
C VAL A 21 -0.77 -11.72 18.25
N LYS A 22 -1.46 -12.88 18.22
CA LYS A 22 -2.15 -13.42 19.39
C LYS A 22 -1.21 -14.16 20.35
N GLU A 23 -0.21 -14.90 19.81
CA GLU A 23 0.66 -15.74 20.63
C GLU A 23 2.02 -15.07 20.92
N CYS A 24 2.60 -14.34 19.94
CA CYS A 24 3.92 -13.73 20.09
C CYS A 24 3.87 -12.24 20.48
N GLY A 25 2.71 -11.61 20.52
CA GLY A 25 2.57 -10.20 20.91
C GLY A 25 3.10 -9.21 19.87
N VAL A 26 3.27 -9.62 18.60
CA VAL A 26 3.60 -8.69 17.50
C VAL A 26 2.42 -7.76 17.29
N ASN A 27 2.68 -6.47 17.34
CA ASN A 27 1.61 -5.45 17.22
C ASN A 27 1.83 -4.47 16.07
N PHE A 28 2.79 -4.72 15.17
CA PHE A 28 3.02 -3.86 14.00
C PHE A 28 2.88 -4.70 12.73
N ILE A 29 1.89 -4.35 11.90
CA ILE A 29 1.60 -5.02 10.62
C ILE A 29 1.91 -4.06 9.49
N ASP A 30 2.94 -4.38 8.67
CA ASP A 30 3.37 -3.57 7.53
C ASP A 30 2.93 -4.22 6.22
N THR A 31 2.26 -3.44 5.38
CA THR A 31 1.81 -3.80 4.04
C THR A 31 1.97 -2.65 3.05
N ALA A 32 1.50 -2.80 1.81
CA ALA A 32 1.51 -1.76 0.78
C ALA A 32 0.48 -2.07 -0.31
N GLU A 33 -0.02 -1.04 -1.02
CA GLU A 33 -0.91 -1.22 -2.17
C GLU A 33 -0.26 -2.03 -3.31
N LEU A 34 1.08 -1.97 -3.43
CA LEU A 34 1.84 -2.72 -4.42
C LEU A 34 1.84 -4.24 -4.16
N TYR A 35 1.77 -4.66 -2.88
CA TYR A 35 1.97 -6.05 -2.52
C TYR A 35 0.84 -6.96 -3.01
N PRO A 36 1.18 -8.22 -3.39
CA PRO A 36 2.41 -8.97 -3.10
C PRO A 36 3.56 -8.71 -4.08
N VAL A 37 4.71 -9.33 -3.82
CA VAL A 37 5.85 -9.45 -4.72
C VAL A 37 6.20 -10.93 -4.92
N PRO A 38 6.83 -11.32 -6.05
CA PRO A 38 7.26 -10.50 -7.19
C PRO A 38 6.10 -10.09 -8.12
N LEU A 39 6.23 -8.92 -8.75
CA LEU A 39 5.19 -8.38 -9.67
C LEU A 39 5.06 -9.20 -10.96
N THR A 40 6.01 -10.09 -11.22
CA THR A 40 6.05 -10.98 -12.40
C THR A 40 5.31 -12.29 -12.19
N ALA A 41 4.83 -12.58 -10.97
CA ALA A 41 4.08 -13.80 -10.71
C ALA A 41 2.75 -13.78 -11.49
N PRO A 42 2.34 -14.90 -12.12
CA PRO A 42 1.10 -14.97 -12.91
C PRO A 42 -0.15 -14.59 -12.12
N GLU A 43 -0.19 -14.96 -10.84
CA GLU A 43 -1.29 -14.69 -9.91
C GLU A 43 -1.23 -13.31 -9.24
N TRP A 44 -0.20 -12.50 -9.59
CA TRP A 44 -0.02 -11.19 -8.98
C TRP A 44 -1.18 -10.24 -9.29
N ARG A 45 -1.69 -9.62 -8.25
CA ARG A 45 -2.60 -8.48 -8.30
C ARG A 45 -2.28 -7.51 -7.18
N ALA A 46 -2.20 -6.23 -7.51
CA ALA A 46 -1.93 -5.19 -6.51
C ALA A 46 -3.00 -5.18 -5.41
N GLY A 47 -2.56 -4.98 -4.18
CA GLY A 47 -3.43 -4.89 -3.00
C GLY A 47 -3.95 -6.23 -2.46
N LYS A 48 -3.60 -7.37 -3.06
CA LYS A 48 -4.06 -8.68 -2.59
C LYS A 48 -3.62 -8.98 -1.16
N THR A 49 -2.42 -8.55 -0.79
CA THR A 49 -1.94 -8.68 0.60
C THR A 49 -2.77 -7.84 1.58
N GLU A 50 -3.20 -6.64 1.17
CA GLU A 50 -4.10 -5.81 1.99
C GLU A 50 -5.48 -6.46 2.14
N GLU A 51 -5.99 -7.15 1.12
CA GLU A 51 -7.25 -7.89 1.21
C GLU A 51 -7.18 -9.01 2.25
N PHE A 52 -6.09 -9.77 2.28
CA PHE A 52 -5.90 -10.84 3.28
C PHE A 52 -5.83 -10.28 4.71
N ILE A 53 -5.17 -9.14 4.90
CA ILE A 53 -5.15 -8.46 6.20
C ILE A 53 -6.55 -7.93 6.54
N GLY A 54 -7.26 -7.38 5.56
CA GLY A 54 -8.60 -6.86 5.74
C GLY A 54 -9.61 -7.94 6.15
N SER A 55 -9.58 -9.10 5.50
CA SER A 55 -10.43 -10.24 5.87
C SER A 55 -10.10 -10.77 7.27
N TRP A 56 -8.81 -10.80 7.65
CA TRP A 56 -8.41 -11.16 9.01
C TRP A 56 -8.90 -10.15 10.05
N LEU A 57 -8.76 -8.84 9.80
CA LEU A 57 -9.25 -7.79 10.70
C LEU A 57 -10.78 -7.83 10.84
N SER A 58 -11.48 -8.10 9.74
CA SER A 58 -12.94 -8.25 9.75
C SER A 58 -13.41 -9.44 10.59
N ALA A 59 -12.65 -10.54 10.57
CA ALA A 59 -12.90 -11.73 11.39
C ALA A 59 -12.45 -11.54 12.86
N ASN A 60 -11.57 -10.58 13.13
CA ASN A 60 -10.98 -10.34 14.45
C ASN A 60 -11.03 -8.84 14.82
N PRO A 61 -12.22 -8.22 14.87
CA PRO A 61 -12.36 -6.77 15.02
C PRO A 61 -11.76 -6.22 16.33
N GLU A 62 -11.68 -7.02 17.37
CA GLU A 62 -11.09 -6.67 18.66
C GLU A 62 -9.57 -6.44 18.60
N TRP A 63 -8.91 -6.84 17.51
CA TRP A 63 -7.48 -6.65 17.31
C TRP A 63 -7.15 -5.37 16.57
N ARG A 64 -8.13 -4.73 15.88
CA ARG A 64 -7.84 -3.52 15.11
C ARG A 64 -7.20 -2.39 15.95
N GLU A 65 -7.67 -2.17 17.16
CA GLU A 65 -7.14 -1.14 18.07
C GLU A 65 -5.86 -1.56 18.81
N LYS A 66 -5.49 -2.83 18.75
CA LYS A 66 -4.31 -3.38 19.43
C LYS A 66 -3.09 -3.46 18.53
N VAL A 67 -3.26 -3.26 17.21
CA VAL A 67 -2.19 -3.31 16.25
C VAL A 67 -1.96 -1.96 15.59
N VAL A 68 -0.71 -1.65 15.28
CA VAL A 68 -0.31 -0.57 14.39
C VAL A 68 -0.34 -1.11 12.98
N LEU A 69 -1.26 -0.61 12.17
CA LEU A 69 -1.42 -1.00 10.77
C LEU A 69 -0.78 0.05 9.86
N ALA A 70 0.26 -0.36 9.14
CA ALA A 70 0.99 0.48 8.21
C ALA A 70 0.73 0.06 6.76
N SER A 71 0.46 1.03 5.87
CA SER A 71 0.42 0.81 4.42
C SER A 71 1.18 1.90 3.68
N LYS A 72 1.35 1.73 2.35
CA LYS A 72 2.21 2.59 1.54
C LYS A 72 1.58 2.88 0.18
N VAL A 73 1.68 4.14 -0.27
CA VAL A 73 1.38 4.52 -1.64
C VAL A 73 2.62 4.35 -2.53
N ALA A 74 2.44 3.75 -3.70
CA ALA A 74 3.50 3.61 -4.70
C ALA A 74 3.92 4.98 -5.26
N GLY A 75 5.23 5.22 -5.36
CA GLY A 75 5.78 6.34 -6.09
C GLY A 75 5.60 6.19 -7.60
N PHE A 76 6.36 6.94 -8.39
CA PHE A 76 6.22 6.90 -9.85
C PHE A 76 6.40 5.50 -10.42
N MET A 77 5.42 5.06 -11.20
CA MET A 77 5.44 3.84 -12.00
C MET A 77 4.54 4.03 -13.23
N PRO A 78 5.09 4.06 -14.45
CA PRO A 78 4.29 4.30 -15.64
C PRO A 78 3.41 3.11 -15.99
N ASN A 79 2.23 3.36 -16.57
CA ASN A 79 1.25 2.36 -17.01
C ASN A 79 1.01 1.28 -15.94
N SER A 80 0.73 1.71 -14.74
CA SER A 80 0.80 0.86 -13.56
C SER A 80 -0.51 0.14 -13.27
N ARG A 81 -0.45 -1.19 -13.28
CA ARG A 81 -1.57 -2.00 -12.77
C ARG A 81 -1.87 -1.75 -11.30
N VAL A 82 -0.90 -1.23 -10.52
CA VAL A 82 -1.14 -0.80 -9.13
C VAL A 82 -2.10 0.38 -9.10
N ALA A 83 -1.88 1.39 -9.95
CA ALA A 83 -2.77 2.54 -10.04
C ALA A 83 -4.15 2.16 -10.61
N ALA A 84 -4.21 1.20 -11.54
CA ALA A 84 -5.47 0.69 -12.07
C ALA A 84 -6.37 0.06 -10.98
N GLU A 85 -5.80 -0.69 -10.05
CA GLU A 85 -6.52 -1.37 -8.95
C GLU A 85 -6.99 -0.40 -7.83
N ARG A 86 -6.80 0.90 -8.00
CA ARG A 86 -7.37 1.91 -7.09
C ARG A 86 -8.87 2.12 -7.31
N THR A 87 -9.41 1.67 -8.45
CA THR A 87 -10.84 1.74 -8.79
C THR A 87 -11.45 0.33 -8.94
N VAL A 88 -12.79 0.26 -8.88
CA VAL A 88 -13.54 -0.97 -9.12
C VAL A 88 -14.66 -0.64 -10.12
N PRO A 89 -14.62 -1.20 -11.35
CA PRO A 89 -13.57 -2.09 -11.88
C PRO A 89 -12.23 -1.36 -12.06
N PRO A 90 -11.12 -2.08 -12.23
CA PRO A 90 -9.81 -1.49 -12.51
C PRO A 90 -9.82 -0.61 -13.75
N THR A 91 -9.09 0.52 -13.69
CA THR A 91 -9.00 1.45 -14.83
C THR A 91 -8.24 0.83 -16.01
N ASP A 92 -8.77 0.96 -17.21
CA ASP A 92 -8.14 0.51 -18.44
C ASP A 92 -8.19 1.64 -19.51
N PRO A 93 -7.06 2.06 -20.12
CA PRO A 93 -5.69 1.59 -19.85
C PRO A 93 -5.18 1.98 -18.46
N PRO A 94 -4.21 1.21 -17.91
CA PRO A 94 -3.62 1.53 -16.61
C PRO A 94 -2.97 2.91 -16.57
N PRO A 95 -3.32 3.78 -15.61
CA PRO A 95 -2.66 5.08 -15.45
C PRO A 95 -1.28 4.93 -14.78
N ASP A 96 -0.52 6.03 -14.74
CA ASP A 96 0.71 6.08 -13.97
C ASP A 96 0.41 6.11 -12.46
N CYS A 97 1.25 5.44 -11.66
CA CYS A 97 1.37 5.80 -10.25
C CYS A 97 2.09 7.14 -10.15
N ARG A 98 1.51 8.07 -9.42
CA ARG A 98 2.07 9.39 -9.11
C ARG A 98 1.85 9.70 -7.63
N LEU A 99 2.57 10.72 -7.13
CA LEU A 99 2.37 11.24 -5.78
C LEU A 99 1.69 12.62 -5.77
N ASP A 100 0.93 12.93 -6.82
CA ASP A 100 0.03 14.07 -6.84
C ASP A 100 -1.15 13.87 -5.87
N ARG A 101 -1.85 14.97 -5.60
CA ARG A 101 -2.97 15.00 -4.66
C ARG A 101 -4.03 13.92 -4.93
N SER A 102 -4.44 13.78 -6.18
CA SER A 102 -5.52 12.87 -6.56
C SER A 102 -5.09 11.42 -6.44
N SER A 103 -3.86 11.11 -6.87
CA SER A 103 -3.28 9.77 -6.81
C SER A 103 -3.07 9.29 -5.38
N VAL A 104 -2.54 10.13 -4.50
CA VAL A 104 -2.33 9.79 -3.07
C VAL A 104 -3.66 9.54 -2.38
N ARG A 105 -4.67 10.36 -2.64
CA ARG A 105 -6.01 10.17 -2.07
C ARG A 105 -6.66 8.89 -2.55
N ALA A 106 -6.68 8.65 -3.86
CA ALA A 106 -7.27 7.44 -4.44
C ALA A 106 -6.57 6.16 -3.92
N ALA A 107 -5.25 6.18 -3.79
CA ALA A 107 -4.48 5.08 -3.22
C ALA A 107 -4.87 4.80 -1.76
N CYS A 108 -4.94 5.84 -0.93
CA CYS A 108 -5.33 5.71 0.47
C CYS A 108 -6.74 5.13 0.62
N GLU A 109 -7.71 5.68 -0.11
CA GLU A 109 -9.09 5.20 -0.09
C GLU A 109 -9.21 3.74 -0.57
N ALA A 110 -8.44 3.36 -1.60
CA ALA A 110 -8.39 1.99 -2.09
C ALA A 110 -7.78 1.03 -1.05
N SER A 111 -6.69 1.42 -0.39
CA SER A 111 -6.07 0.64 0.68
C SER A 111 -7.04 0.44 1.85
N LEU A 112 -7.76 1.50 2.28
CA LEU A 112 -8.75 1.39 3.35
C LEU A 112 -9.89 0.42 3.00
N ARG A 113 -10.35 0.42 1.74
CA ARG A 113 -11.37 -0.54 1.27
C ARG A 113 -10.86 -1.97 1.34
N ARG A 114 -9.63 -2.25 0.85
CA ARG A 114 -9.02 -3.59 0.88
C ARG A 114 -8.76 -4.07 2.31
N LEU A 115 -8.26 -3.19 3.15
CA LEU A 115 -7.99 -3.45 4.58
C LEU A 115 -9.26 -3.54 5.44
N GLN A 116 -10.43 -3.24 4.88
CA GLN A 116 -11.73 -3.25 5.56
C GLN A 116 -11.72 -2.47 6.88
N THR A 117 -11.02 -1.35 6.90
CA THR A 117 -10.89 -0.47 8.07
C THR A 117 -11.11 0.98 7.67
N SER A 118 -11.52 1.79 8.62
CA SER A 118 -11.68 3.23 8.40
C SER A 118 -10.37 4.02 8.54
N TYR A 119 -9.27 3.41 9.01
CA TYR A 119 -7.99 4.09 9.20
C TYR A 119 -6.79 3.15 9.11
N VAL A 120 -5.63 3.70 8.76
CA VAL A 120 -4.31 3.13 9.00
C VAL A 120 -3.58 4.02 10.01
N ASP A 121 -2.70 3.43 10.82
CA ASP A 121 -1.95 4.16 11.85
C ASP A 121 -0.72 4.86 11.25
N LEU A 122 -0.15 4.28 10.20
CA LEU A 122 0.97 4.84 9.46
C LEU A 122 0.72 4.72 7.95
N TYR A 123 0.79 5.84 7.23
CA TYR A 123 0.71 5.85 5.78
C TYR A 123 2.00 6.41 5.19
N GLN A 124 2.68 5.61 4.37
CA GLN A 124 4.04 5.83 3.93
C GLN A 124 4.11 6.12 2.42
N LEU A 125 5.08 6.92 1.99
CA LEU A 125 5.49 7.00 0.58
C LEU A 125 6.49 5.87 0.33
N HIS A 126 6.14 4.92 -0.56
CA HIS A 126 6.93 3.71 -0.80
C HIS A 126 8.27 4.02 -1.46
N TRP A 127 8.27 4.97 -2.41
CA TRP A 127 9.44 5.62 -3.01
C TRP A 127 9.02 6.98 -3.59
N PRO A 128 9.96 7.89 -3.88
CA PRO A 128 9.61 9.22 -4.36
C PRO A 128 9.05 9.22 -5.80
N ASP A 129 8.32 10.28 -6.16
CA ASP A 129 7.85 10.51 -7.53
C ASP A 129 9.00 10.85 -8.49
N ARG A 130 10.00 11.63 -8.02
CA ARG A 130 11.21 11.90 -8.80
C ARG A 130 12.02 10.65 -9.06
N TYR A 131 12.83 10.67 -10.12
CA TYR A 131 13.74 9.56 -10.36
C TYR A 131 14.71 9.37 -9.19
N VAL A 132 14.85 8.13 -8.78
CA VAL A 132 15.89 7.63 -7.87
C VAL A 132 16.31 6.24 -8.32
N PRO A 133 17.57 5.83 -8.12
CA PRO A 133 17.93 4.43 -8.22
C PRO A 133 17.09 3.62 -7.21
N ALA A 134 16.44 2.57 -7.67
CA ALA A 134 15.55 1.74 -6.85
C ALA A 134 15.62 0.28 -7.29
N PHE A 135 15.09 -0.62 -6.46
CA PHE A 135 14.95 -2.05 -6.78
C PHE A 135 16.26 -2.73 -7.20
N GLY A 136 17.35 -2.43 -6.47
CA GLY A 136 18.68 -3.00 -6.69
C GLY A 136 19.60 -2.15 -7.57
N ALA A 137 19.11 -1.10 -8.21
CA ALA A 137 19.98 -0.12 -8.87
C ALA A 137 20.72 0.73 -7.83
N THR A 138 22.05 0.85 -7.97
CA THR A 138 22.91 1.57 -7.01
C THR A 138 23.53 2.84 -7.60
N THR A 139 23.47 3.01 -8.93
CA THR A 139 24.06 4.14 -9.65
C THR A 139 22.97 5.08 -10.16
N TYR A 140 23.14 6.37 -9.93
CA TYR A 140 22.25 7.39 -10.47
C TYR A 140 22.47 7.56 -11.99
N ASP A 141 21.38 7.52 -12.76
CA ASP A 141 21.38 7.70 -14.21
C ASP A 141 20.66 9.02 -14.55
N PHE A 142 21.45 10.04 -14.91
CA PHE A 142 20.92 11.36 -15.29
C PHE A 142 20.00 11.32 -16.52
N GLY A 143 20.18 10.34 -17.42
CA GLY A 143 19.31 10.16 -18.58
C GLY A 143 17.90 9.69 -18.24
N ARG A 144 17.65 9.28 -17.02
CA ARG A 144 16.33 8.85 -16.50
C ARG A 144 15.64 9.91 -15.66
N GLU A 145 16.21 11.10 -15.54
CA GLU A 145 15.52 12.22 -14.90
C GLU A 145 14.23 12.56 -15.64
N ARG A 146 13.23 12.97 -14.91
CA ARG A 146 11.90 13.32 -15.42
C ARG A 146 11.24 14.37 -14.57
N ASP A 147 10.23 15.00 -15.14
CA ASP A 147 9.31 15.85 -14.35
C ASP A 147 8.63 15.03 -13.27
N SER A 148 8.58 15.58 -12.10
CA SER A 148 8.02 14.93 -10.91
C SER A 148 7.07 15.86 -10.16
N VAL A 149 6.19 15.25 -9.40
CA VAL A 149 5.30 15.98 -8.49
C VAL A 149 6.15 16.64 -7.39
N ALA A 150 5.88 17.91 -7.11
CA ALA A 150 6.56 18.62 -6.05
C ALA A 150 6.26 17.97 -4.69
N VAL A 151 7.30 17.76 -3.87
CA VAL A 151 7.17 17.10 -2.57
C VAL A 151 6.21 17.84 -1.63
N GLU A 152 6.10 19.17 -1.79
CA GLU A 152 5.19 20.02 -1.03
C GLU A 152 3.73 19.72 -1.34
N GLU A 153 3.39 19.36 -2.58
CA GLU A 153 2.04 18.93 -2.95
C GLU A 153 1.69 17.61 -2.27
N THR A 154 2.58 16.62 -2.39
CA THR A 154 2.44 15.33 -1.72
C THR A 154 2.28 15.49 -0.21
N ALA A 155 3.15 16.29 0.43
CA ALA A 155 3.11 16.53 1.87
C ALA A 155 1.82 17.21 2.33
N ARG A 156 1.28 18.17 1.54
CA ARG A 156 -0.01 18.82 1.84
C ARG A 156 -1.16 17.80 1.81
N GLU A 157 -1.16 16.87 0.84
CA GLU A 157 -2.22 15.88 0.76
C GLU A 157 -2.13 14.85 1.89
N ILE A 158 -0.93 14.35 2.23
CA ILE A 158 -0.74 13.48 3.40
C ILE A 158 -1.27 14.17 4.67
N LYS A 159 -0.93 15.45 4.87
CA LYS A 159 -1.43 16.23 6.00
C LYS A 159 -2.97 16.35 5.97
N ALA A 160 -3.57 16.53 4.80
CA ALA A 160 -5.02 16.63 4.65
C ALA A 160 -5.71 15.30 5.00
N LEU A 161 -5.13 14.15 4.62
CA LEU A 161 -5.63 12.83 4.98
C LEU A 161 -5.64 12.59 6.49
N ILE A 162 -4.64 13.10 7.22
CA ILE A 162 -4.58 13.03 8.69
C ILE A 162 -5.68 13.92 9.31
N SER A 163 -5.90 15.11 8.75
CA SER A 163 -6.81 16.13 9.32
C SER A 163 -8.30 15.83 9.08
N THR A 164 -8.66 15.06 8.06
CA THR A 164 -10.06 14.66 7.77
C THR A 164 -10.63 13.66 8.78
N ARG A 165 -9.79 13.07 9.62
CA ARG A 165 -10.20 12.28 10.78
C ARG A 165 -10.18 13.19 11.99
N GLY A 166 -11.32 13.82 12.30
CA GLY A 166 -11.50 14.64 13.49
C GLY A 166 -10.85 14.03 14.73
N GLY A 167 -9.99 14.81 15.35
CA GLY A 167 -9.05 14.48 16.39
C GLY A 167 -9.41 13.31 17.31
N ARG A 168 -8.50 12.37 17.36
CA ARG A 168 -8.20 11.61 18.59
C ARG A 168 -6.76 11.90 18.98
#